data_2ac1b5008482d00c114500085a29f8b8
#
_entry.id   2ac1b5008482d00c114500085a29f8b8
#
_cell.length_a   1.000
_cell.length_b   1.000
_cell.length_c   1.000
_cell.angle_alpha   90.00
_cell.angle_beta   90.00
_cell.angle_gamma   90.00
#
_symmetry.space_group_name_H-M   'P 1'
#
loop_
_entity.id
_entity.type
_entity.pdbx_description
1 polymer ?
#
loop_
_entity_poly.entity_id
_entity_poly.type
_entity_poly.pdbx_seq_one_letter_code
_entity_poly.pdbx_strand_id
1 'polypeptide(L)'
;TITLVIQAVGKTTREMQRTCKVGTTLYGMVGPMGIPSPIGHAKKVVCVGGGLGVAPIFPQAKAFKEAGAYVIGVLGFRSKNLVFWEDKFRACCDEFIVCTDDGSAGIKGLVTEGIRLSLEKHADIDEVVAIGPPVMMKGCAEATRARRIKTLVSLNPIMVDGTGMCGGCRVKIGGEVKFACVDGPDFDAHLVDFDDLMSRLRRYREEERGAVERWSESCRLMSRAPTQLQAPATRN
;
A
#
# COMPACT_ATOMS: atom_id res chain seq x y z
N THR A 1 2.45 4.73 19.18
CA THR A 1 2.41 5.66 18.04
C THR A 1 2.16 4.85 16.77
N ILE A 2 1.26 5.34 15.92
CA ILE A 2 0.97 4.78 14.59
C ILE A 2 1.49 5.76 13.55
N THR A 3 2.21 5.26 12.54
CA THR A 3 2.67 6.06 11.40
C THR A 3 1.77 5.78 10.20
N LEU A 4 1.18 6.83 9.63
CA LEU A 4 0.43 6.76 8.38
C LEU A 4 1.23 7.41 7.26
N VAL A 5 1.29 6.74 6.11
CA VAL A 5 1.85 7.29 4.87
C VAL A 5 0.71 7.54 3.90
N ILE A 6 0.52 8.80 3.53
CA ILE A 6 -0.63 9.24 2.72
C ILE A 6 -0.15 9.84 1.42
N GLN A 7 -0.58 9.26 0.31
CA GLN A 7 -0.33 9.78 -1.03
C GLN A 7 -1.50 10.66 -1.48
N ALA A 8 -1.22 11.88 -1.89
CA ALA A 8 -2.23 12.86 -2.31
C ALA A 8 -2.72 12.57 -3.75
N VAL A 9 -3.64 11.62 -3.90
CA VAL A 9 -4.17 11.18 -5.19
C VAL A 9 -5.61 11.67 -5.43
N GLY A 10 -6.52 11.38 -4.49
CA GLY A 10 -7.92 11.75 -4.56
C GLY A 10 -8.23 13.07 -3.85
N LYS A 11 -9.50 13.51 -3.88
CA LYS A 11 -9.96 14.74 -3.21
C LYS A 11 -9.52 14.78 -1.74
N THR A 12 -9.91 13.78 -0.96
CA THR A 12 -9.68 13.76 0.50
C THR A 12 -8.20 13.77 0.85
N THR A 13 -7.37 12.96 0.17
CA THR A 13 -5.93 12.90 0.46
C THR A 13 -5.20 14.17 0.04
N ARG A 14 -5.64 14.86 -1.02
CA ARG A 14 -5.14 16.20 -1.40
C ARG A 14 -5.55 17.28 -0.39
N GLU A 15 -6.77 17.20 0.12
CA GLU A 15 -7.25 18.08 1.17
C GLU A 15 -6.45 17.89 2.45
N MET A 16 -6.19 16.65 2.87
CA MET A 16 -5.32 16.33 4.00
C MET A 16 -3.91 16.90 3.83
N GLN A 17 -3.28 16.74 2.67
CA GLN A 17 -1.96 17.31 2.38
C GLN A 17 -1.94 18.83 2.55
N ARG A 18 -3.03 19.51 2.19
CA ARG A 18 -3.14 20.97 2.32
C ARG A 18 -3.41 21.43 3.76
N THR A 19 -4.28 20.74 4.47
CA THR A 19 -4.83 21.18 5.76
C THR A 19 -4.13 20.57 6.97
N CYS A 20 -3.67 19.32 6.88
CA CYS A 20 -3.00 18.67 8.00
C CYS A 20 -1.56 19.18 8.13
N LYS A 21 -1.27 19.81 9.26
CA LYS A 21 0.06 20.33 9.66
C LYS A 21 0.46 19.66 10.97
N VAL A 22 1.71 19.83 11.37
CA VAL A 22 2.17 19.39 12.70
C VAL A 22 1.26 20.00 13.77
N GLY A 23 0.71 19.16 14.65
CA GLY A 23 -0.23 19.57 15.68
C GLY A 23 -1.72 19.53 15.26
N THR A 24 -2.04 19.23 14.00
CA THR A 24 -3.45 19.03 13.59
C THR A 24 -4.02 17.79 14.25
N THR A 25 -5.19 17.94 14.87
CA THR A 25 -5.95 16.84 15.46
C THR A 25 -6.89 16.24 14.41
N LEU A 26 -6.87 14.91 14.25
CA LEU A 26 -7.89 14.16 13.52
C LEU A 26 -9.05 13.82 14.47
N TYR A 27 -10.28 13.81 13.96
CA TYR A 27 -11.48 13.52 14.75
C TYR A 27 -11.41 12.14 15.41
N GLY A 28 -10.90 11.13 14.72
CA GLY A 28 -10.76 9.79 15.25
C GLY A 28 -10.03 8.86 14.30
N MET A 29 -9.61 7.73 14.84
CA MET A 29 -9.04 6.60 14.12
C MET A 29 -9.62 5.33 14.73
N VAL A 30 -10.13 4.43 13.92
CA VAL A 30 -10.68 3.15 14.35
C VAL A 30 -9.81 2.04 13.82
N GLY A 31 -9.46 1.08 14.66
CA GLY A 31 -8.61 -0.07 14.34
C GLY A 31 -7.96 -0.66 15.59
N PRO A 32 -7.18 -1.74 15.48
CA PRO A 32 -6.90 -2.49 14.23
C PRO A 32 -8.13 -3.24 13.73
N MET A 33 -8.21 -3.45 12.41
CA MET A 33 -9.28 -4.20 11.77
C MET A 33 -8.70 -5.37 10.96
N GLY A 34 -9.54 -6.37 10.67
CA GLY A 34 -9.15 -7.56 9.93
C GLY A 34 -8.42 -8.60 10.79
N ILE A 35 -7.71 -9.48 10.12
CA ILE A 35 -6.97 -10.58 10.73
C ILE A 35 -5.48 -10.23 10.75
N PRO A 36 -4.77 -10.48 11.86
CA PRO A 36 -3.33 -10.26 11.92
C PRO A 36 -2.57 -11.06 10.85
N SER A 37 -1.53 -10.45 10.26
CA SER A 37 -0.62 -11.14 9.34
C SER A 37 0.06 -12.33 10.04
N PRO A 38 0.16 -13.51 9.39
CA PRO A 38 0.73 -14.70 9.96
C PRO A 38 2.27 -14.62 10.01
N ILE A 39 2.80 -14.00 11.05
CA ILE A 39 4.25 -13.86 11.29
C ILE A 39 4.79 -15.07 12.06
N GLY A 40 6.04 -15.47 11.82
CA GLY A 40 6.77 -16.43 12.65
C GLY A 40 6.79 -17.87 12.13
N HIS A 41 6.22 -18.16 10.96
CA HIS A 41 6.26 -19.50 10.36
C HIS A 41 7.34 -19.67 9.28
N ALA A 42 7.69 -18.59 8.58
CA ALA A 42 8.72 -18.60 7.56
C ALA A 42 10.12 -18.46 8.15
N LYS A 43 11.07 -19.26 7.66
CA LYS A 43 12.50 -19.12 7.99
C LYS A 43 13.20 -18.15 7.04
N LYS A 44 12.76 -18.08 5.78
CA LYS A 44 13.26 -17.15 4.78
C LYS A 44 12.10 -16.56 4.00
N VAL A 45 11.93 -15.23 4.07
CA VAL A 45 10.81 -14.50 3.49
C VAL A 45 11.27 -13.38 2.58
N VAL A 46 10.58 -13.22 1.46
CA VAL A 46 10.72 -12.05 0.58
C VAL A 46 9.57 -11.08 0.85
N CYS A 47 9.88 -9.92 1.38
CA CYS A 47 8.94 -8.83 1.62
C CYS A 47 8.96 -7.84 0.47
N VAL A 48 7.88 -7.79 -0.32
CA VAL A 48 7.77 -7.01 -1.56
C VAL A 48 6.86 -5.81 -1.37
N GLY A 49 7.39 -4.61 -1.55
CA GLY A 49 6.63 -3.37 -1.47
C GLY A 49 6.61 -2.62 -2.79
N GLY A 50 5.44 -2.25 -3.30
CA GLY A 50 5.32 -1.43 -4.52
C GLY A 50 4.72 -0.06 -4.28
N GLY A 51 5.44 1.01 -4.61
CA GLY A 51 5.00 2.38 -4.39
C GLY A 51 4.60 2.62 -2.93
N LEU A 52 3.34 3.03 -2.68
CA LEU A 52 2.84 3.25 -1.32
C LEU A 52 2.84 1.97 -0.46
N GLY A 53 2.77 0.78 -1.08
CA GLY A 53 2.81 -0.51 -0.39
C GLY A 53 4.09 -0.77 0.40
N VAL A 54 5.13 0.03 0.18
CA VAL A 54 6.37 0.04 0.98
C VAL A 54 6.09 0.38 2.44
N ALA A 55 5.12 1.23 2.72
CA ALA A 55 4.77 1.62 4.08
C ALA A 55 4.16 0.47 4.91
N PRO A 56 3.11 -0.24 4.43
CA PRO A 56 2.54 -1.36 5.18
C PRO A 56 3.38 -2.65 5.17
N ILE A 57 4.26 -2.88 4.20
CA ILE A 57 5.16 -4.06 4.22
C ILE A 57 6.29 -3.90 5.24
N PHE A 58 6.70 -2.67 5.57
CA PHE A 58 7.78 -2.43 6.52
C PHE A 58 7.56 -3.04 7.91
N PRO A 59 6.41 -2.84 8.60
CA PRO A 59 6.17 -3.49 9.88
C PRO A 59 6.13 -5.02 9.79
N GLN A 60 5.69 -5.60 8.68
CA GLN A 60 5.73 -7.05 8.48
C GLN A 60 7.17 -7.54 8.33
N ALA A 61 7.99 -6.88 7.49
CA ALA A 61 9.41 -7.21 7.33
C ALA A 61 10.16 -7.15 8.68
N LYS A 62 9.89 -6.11 9.47
CA LYS A 62 10.44 -5.98 10.83
C LYS A 62 9.99 -7.11 11.75
N ALA A 63 8.71 -7.46 11.75
CA ALA A 63 8.16 -8.52 12.56
C ALA A 63 8.72 -9.91 12.18
N PHE A 64 8.89 -10.21 10.89
CA PHE A 64 9.58 -11.42 10.44
C PHE A 64 11.02 -11.46 10.92
N LYS A 65 11.75 -10.33 10.85
CA LYS A 65 13.11 -10.24 11.35
C LYS A 65 13.20 -10.47 12.86
N GLU A 66 12.31 -9.86 13.62
CA GLU A 66 12.21 -10.04 15.08
C GLU A 66 11.83 -11.49 15.47
N ALA A 67 11.06 -12.18 14.62
CA ALA A 67 10.75 -13.61 14.76
C ALA A 67 11.91 -14.55 14.37
N GLY A 68 13.04 -14.00 13.90
CA GLY A 68 14.25 -14.76 13.56
C GLY A 68 14.32 -15.23 12.11
N ALA A 69 13.42 -14.77 11.22
CA ALA A 69 13.48 -15.08 9.81
C ALA A 69 14.62 -14.35 9.09
N TYR A 70 15.14 -14.96 8.03
CA TYR A 70 15.98 -14.27 7.05
C TYR A 70 15.08 -13.47 6.11
N VAL A 71 15.22 -12.15 6.11
CA VAL A 71 14.32 -11.23 5.40
C VAL A 71 15.02 -10.62 4.19
N ILE A 72 14.41 -10.78 3.02
CA ILE A 72 14.82 -10.16 1.78
C ILE A 72 13.80 -9.06 1.44
N GLY A 73 14.21 -7.80 1.45
CA GLY A 73 13.37 -6.66 1.06
C GLY A 73 13.45 -6.40 -0.45
N VAL A 74 12.32 -6.35 -1.14
CA VAL A 74 12.25 -5.98 -2.56
C VAL A 74 11.30 -4.81 -2.69
N LEU A 75 11.81 -3.62 -3.03
CA LEU A 75 11.02 -2.42 -3.17
C LEU A 75 10.97 -1.95 -4.62
N GLY A 76 9.77 -1.64 -5.10
CA GLY A 76 9.54 -1.16 -6.46
C GLY A 76 8.93 0.24 -6.51
N PHE A 77 9.48 1.06 -7.40
CA PHE A 77 9.02 2.42 -7.64
C PHE A 77 9.06 2.73 -9.15
N ARG A 78 8.35 3.75 -9.58
CA ARG A 78 8.45 4.21 -10.98
C ARG A 78 9.80 4.85 -11.27
N SER A 79 10.35 5.61 -10.31
CA SER A 79 11.57 6.38 -10.47
C SER A 79 12.20 6.72 -9.12
N LYS A 80 13.47 7.11 -9.13
CA LYS A 80 14.29 7.42 -7.94
C LYS A 80 13.64 8.46 -7.00
N ASN A 81 13.00 9.48 -7.56
CA ASN A 81 12.38 10.55 -6.76
C ASN A 81 11.16 10.09 -5.95
N LEU A 82 10.66 8.89 -6.17
CA LEU A 82 9.57 8.28 -5.42
C LEU A 82 10.06 7.30 -4.35
N VAL A 83 11.35 7.01 -4.31
CA VAL A 83 11.95 6.09 -3.33
C VAL A 83 11.90 6.71 -1.94
N PHE A 84 11.38 5.97 -0.97
CA PHE A 84 11.35 6.38 0.43
C PHE A 84 11.59 5.18 1.35
N TRP A 85 12.06 5.44 2.58
CA TRP A 85 12.34 4.46 3.63
C TRP A 85 13.39 3.39 3.28
N GLU A 86 14.21 3.63 2.28
CA GLU A 86 15.31 2.73 1.92
C GLU A 86 16.19 2.41 3.12
N ASP A 87 16.58 3.42 3.89
CA ASP A 87 17.43 3.26 5.08
C ASP A 87 16.77 2.35 6.14
N LYS A 88 15.44 2.45 6.31
CA LYS A 88 14.70 1.60 7.25
C LYS A 88 14.74 0.14 6.85
N PHE A 89 14.57 -0.16 5.55
CA PHE A 89 14.65 -1.53 5.05
C PHE A 89 16.08 -2.07 5.10
N ARG A 90 17.08 -1.28 4.76
CA ARG A 90 18.49 -1.66 4.91
C ARG A 90 18.86 -1.99 6.36
N ALA A 91 18.24 -1.34 7.32
CA ALA A 91 18.48 -1.58 8.73
C ALA A 91 17.78 -2.83 9.27
N CYS A 92 16.70 -3.32 8.64
CA CYS A 92 15.94 -4.47 9.16
C CYS A 92 16.01 -5.74 8.30
N CYS A 93 16.37 -5.64 7.02
CA CYS A 93 16.48 -6.78 6.13
C CYS A 93 17.92 -7.31 6.04
N ASP A 94 18.05 -8.63 5.83
CA ASP A 94 19.35 -9.27 5.58
C ASP A 94 19.85 -8.98 4.15
N GLU A 95 18.92 -8.89 3.21
CA GLU A 95 19.17 -8.47 1.84
C GLU A 95 18.13 -7.44 1.41
N PHE A 96 18.54 -6.57 0.50
CA PHE A 96 17.70 -5.47 0.06
C PHE A 96 17.91 -5.16 -1.42
N ILE A 97 16.80 -5.10 -2.17
CA ILE A 97 16.77 -4.83 -3.60
C ILE A 97 15.81 -3.67 -3.86
N VAL A 98 16.27 -2.66 -4.59
CA VAL A 98 15.42 -1.60 -5.15
C VAL A 98 15.27 -1.82 -6.64
N CYS A 99 14.04 -1.76 -7.13
CA CYS A 99 13.71 -1.78 -8.55
C CYS A 99 13.05 -0.45 -8.93
N THR A 100 13.43 0.11 -10.09
CA THR A 100 12.74 1.27 -10.66
C THR A 100 12.39 0.99 -12.11
N ASP A 101 11.16 1.37 -12.51
CA ASP A 101 10.66 1.11 -13.87
C ASP A 101 11.56 1.78 -14.92
N ASP A 102 12.02 3.01 -14.63
CA ASP A 102 12.88 3.80 -15.52
C ASP A 102 14.38 3.50 -15.39
N GLY A 103 14.79 2.71 -14.38
CA GLY A 103 16.21 2.40 -14.11
C GLY A 103 16.98 3.54 -13.44
N SER A 104 16.32 4.56 -12.92
CA SER A 104 16.97 5.71 -12.28
C SER A 104 17.59 5.39 -10.91
N ALA A 105 17.22 4.26 -10.28
CA ALA A 105 17.84 3.74 -9.06
C ALA A 105 17.69 2.22 -8.99
N GLY A 106 18.71 1.55 -8.43
CA GLY A 106 18.72 0.10 -8.26
C GLY A 106 18.66 -0.66 -9.59
N ILE A 107 17.84 -1.69 -9.63
CA ILE A 107 17.65 -2.54 -10.81
C ILE A 107 16.56 -1.92 -11.69
N LYS A 108 16.82 -1.80 -12.99
CA LYS A 108 15.79 -1.38 -13.95
C LYS A 108 14.79 -2.52 -14.16
N GLY A 109 13.53 -2.27 -13.84
CA GLY A 109 12.43 -3.22 -14.01
C GLY A 109 11.45 -3.21 -12.87
N LEU A 110 10.52 -4.17 -12.91
CA LEU A 110 9.48 -4.36 -11.92
C LEU A 110 9.99 -5.17 -10.72
N VAL A 111 9.23 -5.18 -9.61
CA VAL A 111 9.55 -6.00 -8.42
C VAL A 111 9.66 -7.49 -8.73
N THR A 112 9.01 -7.97 -9.78
CA THR A 112 9.11 -9.36 -10.24
C THR A 112 10.53 -9.73 -10.63
N GLU A 113 11.33 -8.78 -11.12
CA GLU A 113 12.74 -8.98 -11.36
C GLU A 113 13.54 -9.16 -10.07
N GLY A 114 13.23 -8.35 -9.05
CA GLY A 114 13.79 -8.52 -7.70
C GLY A 114 13.43 -9.88 -7.08
N ILE A 115 12.17 -10.33 -7.24
CA ILE A 115 11.75 -11.68 -6.82
C ILE A 115 12.53 -12.74 -7.57
N ARG A 116 12.65 -12.65 -8.90
CA ARG A 116 13.39 -13.60 -9.74
C ARG A 116 14.82 -13.76 -9.25
N LEU A 117 15.53 -12.66 -9.05
CA LEU A 117 16.90 -12.66 -8.54
C LEU A 117 17.00 -13.27 -7.15
N SER A 118 16.06 -12.97 -6.27
CA SER A 118 15.99 -13.57 -4.93
C SER A 118 15.81 -15.10 -5.01
N LEU A 119 14.91 -15.56 -5.89
CA LEU A 119 14.65 -16.99 -6.11
C LEU A 119 15.80 -17.73 -6.80
N GLU A 120 16.61 -17.06 -7.60
CA GLU A 120 17.81 -17.64 -8.20
C GLU A 120 18.93 -17.80 -7.18
N LYS A 121 19.08 -16.82 -6.28
CA LYS A 121 20.08 -16.82 -5.23
C LYS A 121 19.74 -17.76 -4.08
N HIS A 122 18.46 -17.90 -3.75
CA HIS A 122 17.97 -18.67 -2.62
C HIS A 122 16.91 -19.68 -3.07
N ALA A 123 17.25 -20.96 -3.05
CA ALA A 123 16.31 -22.04 -3.37
C ALA A 123 15.34 -22.37 -2.21
N ASP A 124 15.64 -21.89 -1.01
CA ASP A 124 14.99 -22.19 0.27
C ASP A 124 14.08 -21.05 0.77
N ILE A 125 13.55 -20.22 -0.13
CA ILE A 125 12.56 -19.22 0.21
C ILE A 125 11.22 -19.92 0.53
N ASP A 126 10.73 -19.71 1.76
CA ASP A 126 9.49 -20.31 2.25
C ASP A 126 8.26 -19.51 1.84
N GLU A 127 8.37 -18.19 1.84
CA GLU A 127 7.23 -17.30 1.71
C GLU A 127 7.58 -16.00 0.98
N VAL A 128 6.64 -15.50 0.21
CA VAL A 128 6.68 -14.15 -0.38
C VAL A 128 5.46 -13.39 0.12
N VAL A 129 5.67 -12.19 0.63
CA VAL A 129 4.58 -11.28 1.02
C VAL A 129 4.67 -10.04 0.15
N ALA A 130 3.59 -9.69 -0.57
CA ALA A 130 3.60 -8.58 -1.50
C ALA A 130 2.46 -7.60 -1.23
N ILE A 131 2.80 -6.31 -1.10
CA ILE A 131 1.86 -5.21 -0.88
C ILE A 131 2.11 -4.11 -1.90
N GLY A 132 1.07 -3.76 -2.66
CA GLY A 132 1.18 -2.72 -3.68
C GLY A 132 -0.02 -2.67 -4.62
N PRO A 133 0.13 -2.11 -5.82
CA PRO A 133 -0.93 -2.11 -6.82
C PRO A 133 -1.38 -3.54 -7.18
N PRO A 134 -2.67 -3.78 -7.45
CA PRO A 134 -3.18 -5.12 -7.78
C PRO A 134 -2.46 -5.80 -8.94
N VAL A 135 -2.09 -5.04 -9.97
CA VAL A 135 -1.31 -5.56 -11.10
C VAL A 135 0.06 -6.08 -10.67
N MET A 136 0.70 -5.41 -9.72
CA MET A 136 1.98 -5.84 -9.15
C MET A 136 1.80 -7.13 -8.33
N MET A 137 0.80 -7.17 -7.46
CA MET A 137 0.51 -8.36 -6.65
C MET A 137 0.16 -9.57 -7.51
N LYS A 138 -0.59 -9.39 -8.62
CA LYS A 138 -0.82 -10.42 -9.64
C LYS A 138 0.50 -10.93 -10.22
N GLY A 139 1.40 -10.03 -10.62
CA GLY A 139 2.72 -10.39 -11.14
C GLY A 139 3.57 -11.16 -10.12
N CYS A 140 3.52 -10.79 -8.82
CA CYS A 140 4.19 -11.53 -7.75
C CYS A 140 3.64 -12.96 -7.60
N ALA A 141 2.31 -13.13 -7.63
CA ALA A 141 1.67 -14.43 -7.61
C ALA A 141 2.10 -15.32 -8.78
N GLU A 142 2.17 -14.75 -9.98
CA GLU A 142 2.61 -15.47 -11.18
C GLU A 142 4.10 -15.87 -11.09
N ALA A 143 4.97 -14.97 -10.62
CA ALA A 143 6.41 -15.23 -10.48
C ALA A 143 6.74 -16.37 -9.50
N THR A 144 5.89 -16.62 -8.51
CA THR A 144 6.08 -17.64 -7.47
C THR A 144 5.35 -18.95 -7.75
N ARG A 145 4.36 -18.95 -8.65
CA ARG A 145 3.46 -20.07 -8.91
C ARG A 145 4.18 -21.35 -9.36
N ALA A 146 5.12 -21.23 -10.28
CA ALA A 146 5.84 -22.39 -10.82
C ALA A 146 6.67 -23.14 -9.76
N ARG A 147 7.17 -22.40 -8.75
CA ARG A 147 7.93 -22.97 -7.63
C ARG A 147 7.02 -23.35 -6.42
N ARG A 148 5.71 -23.12 -6.53
CA ARG A 148 4.73 -23.38 -5.47
C ARG A 148 5.09 -22.71 -4.14
N ILE A 149 5.71 -21.54 -4.19
CA ILE A 149 6.08 -20.80 -2.98
C ILE A 149 4.81 -20.15 -2.41
N LYS A 150 4.58 -20.32 -1.11
CA LYS A 150 3.50 -19.63 -0.41
C LYS A 150 3.62 -18.13 -0.66
N THR A 151 2.59 -17.52 -1.21
CA THR A 151 2.60 -16.09 -1.54
C THR A 151 1.38 -15.42 -0.96
N LEU A 152 1.60 -14.48 -0.05
CA LEU A 152 0.55 -13.65 0.55
C LEU A 152 0.53 -12.29 -0.12
N VAL A 153 -0.68 -11.75 -0.30
CA VAL A 153 -0.89 -10.38 -0.78
C VAL A 153 -1.85 -9.64 0.13
N SER A 154 -1.50 -8.43 0.50
CA SER A 154 -2.38 -7.55 1.27
C SER A 154 -3.25 -6.75 0.31
N LEU A 155 -4.51 -7.14 0.19
CA LEU A 155 -5.43 -6.59 -0.78
C LEU A 155 -5.95 -5.21 -0.36
N ASN A 156 -6.12 -4.34 -1.35
CA ASN A 156 -6.54 -2.95 -1.20
C ASN A 156 -7.82 -2.63 -2.00
N PRO A 157 -8.94 -3.37 -1.80
CA PRO A 157 -10.21 -3.03 -2.42
C PRO A 157 -10.73 -1.69 -1.89
N ILE A 158 -11.82 -1.19 -2.49
CA ILE A 158 -12.51 0.00 -1.99
C ILE A 158 -13.02 -0.28 -0.56
N MET A 159 -12.60 0.55 0.39
CA MET A 159 -13.04 0.49 1.79
C MET A 159 -13.98 1.67 2.09
N VAL A 160 -15.09 1.38 2.78
CA VAL A 160 -16.06 2.39 3.21
C VAL A 160 -16.16 2.42 4.73
N ASP A 161 -16.66 1.35 5.36
CA ASP A 161 -16.82 1.30 6.83
C ASP A 161 -15.71 0.54 7.56
N GLY A 162 -15.10 -0.45 6.93
CA GLY A 162 -14.05 -1.28 7.54
C GLY A 162 -14.53 -2.34 8.53
N THR A 163 -15.84 -2.49 8.75
CA THR A 163 -16.43 -3.39 9.77
C THR A 163 -17.09 -4.64 9.21
N GLY A 164 -17.09 -4.81 7.87
CA GLY A 164 -17.74 -5.92 7.18
C GLY A 164 -19.23 -5.71 6.86
N MET A 165 -19.82 -4.59 7.27
CA MET A 165 -21.25 -4.36 7.09
C MET A 165 -21.63 -3.90 5.67
N CYS A 166 -20.87 -2.97 5.08
CA CYS A 166 -21.25 -2.36 3.79
C CYS A 166 -20.96 -3.25 2.57
N GLY A 167 -20.12 -4.26 2.69
CA GLY A 167 -19.71 -5.13 1.59
C GLY A 167 -18.90 -4.45 0.48
N GLY A 168 -18.42 -3.23 0.68
CA GLY A 168 -17.64 -2.48 -0.31
C GLY A 168 -16.33 -3.16 -0.66
N CYS A 169 -15.67 -3.76 0.32
CA CYS A 169 -14.36 -4.40 0.22
C CYS A 169 -14.40 -5.87 -0.21
N ARG A 170 -15.45 -6.32 -0.90
CA ARG A 170 -15.55 -7.69 -1.41
C ARG A 170 -14.41 -8.03 -2.36
N VAL A 171 -13.84 -9.21 -2.16
CA VAL A 171 -12.83 -9.85 -3.01
C VAL A 171 -13.22 -11.30 -3.24
N LYS A 172 -12.77 -11.90 -4.34
CA LYS A 172 -12.98 -13.34 -4.61
C LYS A 172 -11.68 -14.09 -4.36
N ILE A 173 -11.75 -15.07 -3.47
CA ILE A 173 -10.62 -15.90 -3.04
C ILE A 173 -11.02 -17.37 -3.21
N GLY A 174 -10.37 -18.09 -4.13
CA GLY A 174 -10.72 -19.49 -4.40
C GLY A 174 -12.16 -19.72 -4.84
N GLY A 175 -12.77 -18.73 -5.50
CA GLY A 175 -14.19 -18.76 -5.92
C GLY A 175 -15.18 -18.27 -4.87
N GLU A 176 -14.78 -18.09 -3.62
CA GLU A 176 -15.60 -17.57 -2.53
C GLU A 176 -15.50 -16.05 -2.39
N VAL A 177 -16.58 -15.42 -1.95
CA VAL A 177 -16.58 -13.99 -1.60
C VAL A 177 -16.08 -13.82 -0.16
N LYS A 178 -15.05 -12.98 0.00
CA LYS A 178 -14.49 -12.55 1.28
C LYS A 178 -14.57 -11.02 1.42
N PHE A 179 -14.49 -10.52 2.64
CA PHE A 179 -14.45 -9.09 2.94
C PHE A 179 -13.06 -8.72 3.47
N ALA A 180 -12.27 -7.99 2.68
CA ALA A 180 -10.88 -7.70 3.03
C ALA A 180 -10.71 -6.97 4.38
N CYS A 181 -11.71 -6.20 4.84
CA CYS A 181 -11.68 -5.51 6.12
C CYS A 181 -11.92 -6.42 7.35
N VAL A 182 -12.42 -7.64 7.16
CA VAL A 182 -12.76 -8.60 8.23
C VAL A 182 -11.98 -9.90 8.05
N ASP A 183 -11.97 -10.47 6.82
CA ASP A 183 -11.34 -11.76 6.51
C ASP A 183 -9.86 -11.62 6.09
N GLY A 184 -9.42 -10.39 5.82
CA GLY A 184 -8.08 -10.04 5.38
C GLY A 184 -7.40 -9.05 6.33
N PRO A 185 -6.47 -8.24 5.83
CA PRO A 185 -6.22 -7.91 4.42
C PRO A 185 -5.38 -8.92 3.63
N ASP A 186 -4.69 -9.84 4.30
CA ASP A 186 -3.74 -10.77 3.69
C ASP A 186 -4.44 -12.04 3.22
N PHE A 187 -4.22 -12.41 1.95
CA PHE A 187 -4.81 -13.59 1.32
C PHE A 187 -3.76 -14.36 0.51
N ASP A 188 -4.01 -15.64 0.29
CA ASP A 188 -3.21 -16.45 -0.64
C ASP A 188 -3.34 -15.87 -2.05
N ALA A 189 -2.23 -15.34 -2.58
CA ALA A 189 -2.16 -14.70 -3.88
C ALA A 189 -2.56 -15.63 -5.04
N HIS A 190 -2.34 -16.93 -4.87
CA HIS A 190 -2.66 -17.92 -5.90
C HIS A 190 -4.16 -18.20 -6.02
N LEU A 191 -4.96 -17.80 -5.02
CA LEU A 191 -6.42 -17.96 -4.98
C LEU A 191 -7.17 -16.66 -5.29
N VAL A 192 -6.49 -15.51 -5.36
CA VAL A 192 -7.12 -14.21 -5.63
C VAL A 192 -7.58 -14.08 -7.08
N ASP A 193 -8.85 -13.69 -7.27
CA ASP A 193 -9.36 -13.22 -8.56
C ASP A 193 -8.97 -11.74 -8.76
N PHE A 194 -7.76 -11.51 -9.29
CA PHE A 194 -7.25 -10.16 -9.53
C PHE A 194 -8.02 -9.41 -10.60
N ASP A 195 -8.65 -10.09 -11.54
CA ASP A 195 -9.40 -9.44 -12.62
C ASP A 195 -10.71 -8.86 -12.08
N ASP A 196 -11.42 -9.60 -11.21
CA ASP A 196 -12.58 -9.06 -10.46
C ASP A 196 -12.15 -7.88 -9.57
N LEU A 197 -11.06 -8.00 -8.82
CA LEU A 197 -10.55 -6.92 -7.97
C LEU A 197 -10.26 -5.65 -8.77
N MET A 198 -9.53 -5.76 -9.88
CA MET A 198 -9.19 -4.61 -10.74
C MET A 198 -10.43 -4.00 -11.40
N SER A 199 -11.40 -4.82 -11.80
CA SER A 199 -12.68 -4.35 -12.33
C SER A 199 -13.45 -3.52 -11.29
N ARG A 200 -13.52 -4.03 -10.06
CA ARG A 200 -14.20 -3.35 -8.94
C ARG A 200 -13.54 -2.02 -8.58
N LEU A 201 -12.22 -1.93 -8.60
CA LEU A 201 -11.47 -0.70 -8.33
C LEU A 201 -11.68 0.41 -9.37
N ARG A 202 -12.24 0.08 -10.55
CA ARG A 202 -12.57 1.06 -11.59
C ARG A 202 -13.95 1.71 -11.42
N ARG A 203 -14.80 1.17 -10.53
CA ARG A 203 -16.23 1.50 -10.42
C ARG A 203 -16.52 2.99 -10.23
N TYR A 204 -15.73 3.70 -9.44
CA TYR A 204 -15.97 5.10 -9.07
C TYR A 204 -14.94 6.07 -9.68
N ARG A 205 -14.24 5.67 -10.73
CA ARG A 205 -13.16 6.49 -11.32
C ARG A 205 -13.64 7.84 -11.86
N GLU A 206 -14.83 7.87 -12.42
CA GLU A 206 -15.40 9.11 -12.97
C GLU A 206 -15.85 10.05 -11.87
N GLU A 207 -16.50 9.51 -10.85
CA GLU A 207 -16.94 10.26 -9.67
C GLU A 207 -15.74 10.81 -8.89
N GLU A 208 -14.70 10.02 -8.73
CA GLU A 208 -13.44 10.43 -8.07
C GLU A 208 -12.77 11.57 -8.84
N ARG A 209 -12.68 11.47 -10.17
CA ARG A 209 -12.14 12.53 -11.03
C ARG A 209 -12.96 13.80 -10.92
N GLY A 210 -14.28 13.72 -11.09
CA GLY A 210 -15.17 14.87 -10.95
C GLY A 210 -15.10 15.49 -9.54
N ALA A 211 -14.91 14.70 -8.50
CA ALA A 211 -14.73 15.22 -7.14
C ALA A 211 -13.42 16.01 -6.99
N VAL A 212 -12.32 15.55 -7.61
CA VAL A 212 -11.04 16.29 -7.61
C VAL A 212 -11.14 17.59 -8.42
N GLU A 213 -11.82 17.58 -9.56
CA GLU A 213 -12.01 18.76 -10.41
C GLU A 213 -12.80 19.83 -9.64
N ARG A 214 -13.98 19.51 -9.11
CA ARG A 214 -14.79 20.44 -8.29
C ARG A 214 -14.03 21.00 -7.09
N TRP A 215 -13.27 20.14 -6.40
CA TRP A 215 -12.45 20.58 -5.28
C TRP A 215 -11.34 21.55 -5.72
N SER A 216 -10.70 21.30 -6.87
CA SER A 216 -9.65 22.17 -7.40
C SER A 216 -10.20 23.54 -7.81
N GLU A 217 -11.41 23.60 -8.36
CA GLU A 217 -12.10 24.83 -8.69
C GLU A 217 -12.46 25.64 -7.44
N SER A 218 -13.04 24.98 -6.43
CA SER A 218 -13.36 25.64 -5.16
C SER A 218 -12.13 26.20 -4.46
N CYS A 219 -11.00 25.49 -4.50
CA CYS A 219 -9.74 25.98 -3.96
C CYS A 219 -9.20 27.20 -4.71
N ARG A 220 -9.33 27.24 -6.05
CA ARG A 220 -8.93 28.40 -6.87
C ARG A 220 -9.80 29.63 -6.56
N LEU A 221 -11.11 29.43 -6.37
CA LEU A 221 -12.02 30.50 -5.99
C LEU A 221 -11.70 31.07 -4.60
N MET A 222 -11.43 30.19 -3.62
CA MET A 222 -11.04 30.62 -2.26
C MET A 222 -9.71 31.38 -2.23
N SER A 223 -8.74 30.97 -3.07
CA SER A 223 -7.44 31.68 -3.16
C SER A 223 -7.54 33.03 -3.89
N ARG A 224 -8.61 33.26 -4.65
CA ARG A 224 -8.88 34.53 -5.36
C ARG A 224 -9.81 35.47 -4.60
N ALA A 225 -10.45 35.00 -3.54
CA ALA A 225 -11.27 35.86 -2.67
C ALA A 225 -10.35 36.89 -1.99
N PRO A 226 -10.61 38.20 -2.11
CA PRO A 226 -9.81 39.21 -1.44
C PRO A 226 -9.92 39.02 0.06
N THR A 227 -8.80 39.17 0.76
CA THR A 227 -8.72 39.16 2.23
C THR A 227 -9.49 40.38 2.76
N GLN A 228 -10.80 40.28 2.83
CA GLN A 228 -11.66 41.26 3.49
C GLN A 228 -12.46 40.52 4.58
N LEU A 229 -11.94 40.61 5.77
CA LEU A 229 -12.69 40.76 7.03
C LEU A 229 -11.65 40.94 8.14
N GLN A 230 -10.98 42.09 8.14
CA GLN A 230 -10.50 42.62 9.39
C GLN A 230 -11.72 43.03 10.19
N ALA A 231 -11.96 42.36 11.29
CA ALA A 231 -12.98 42.79 12.26
C ALA A 231 -12.68 44.23 12.70
N PRO A 232 -13.70 45.08 12.87
CA PRO A 232 -13.46 46.43 13.30
C PRO A 232 -12.85 46.42 14.72
N ALA A 233 -11.79 47.16 14.90
CA ALA A 233 -11.21 47.44 16.20
C ALA A 233 -12.28 48.07 17.10
N THR A 234 -12.68 47.36 18.14
CA THR A 234 -13.45 47.98 19.24
C THR A 234 -12.54 49.01 19.91
N ARG A 235 -12.82 50.29 19.67
CA ARG A 235 -12.38 51.37 20.53
C ARG A 235 -13.18 51.25 21.84
N ASN A 236 -12.48 51.05 22.93
CA ASN A 236 -12.51 51.84 24.17
C ASN A 236 -11.44 51.36 25.12
#